data_5693d78330c79a03eb740aad8a934189
#
_entry.id   5693d78330c79a03eb740aad8a934189
#
_cell.length_a   1.000
_cell.length_b   1.000
_cell.length_c   1.000
_cell.angle_alpha   90.00
_cell.angle_beta   90.00
_cell.angle_gamma   90.00
#
_symmetry.space_group_name_H-M   'P 1'
#
loop_
_entity.id
_entity.type
_entity.pdbx_description
1 polymer ?
#
loop_
_entity_poly.entity_id
_entity_poly.type
_entity_poly.pdbx_seq_one_letter_code
_entity_poly.pdbx_strand_id
1 'polypeptide(L)'
;MPSPARQPTAVEVIEPPMGERVRRASDVYLLLGYAVLAAVAITLADLAVGTADALEADLTVATGGLPRLVLQLFSWVAGVGVLILPVGVCIDLLMRRRAWQLIHALIAAGVAAGLAVLIKTLILDNQLTQILAALTRPARTTGRTNPLDVLIVALVALVVVANISGRRWLATLAPLVIGSLIVTGFLAGAITGLALLCSFLLGAIVGHATRFAFGTASTRAPGTAIARELVAAGTPLRTLELVDGYEDGARLYRGETPHGDVDVLVFDRDTFGLASGRRLLNRLRLRGATARAPALTLRAALEHRGLQALALRWAGV
;
A
#
# COMPACT_ATOMS: atom_id res chain seq x y z
N MET A 1 1.29 19.31 -56.38
CA MET A 1 0.31 19.53 -55.29
C MET A 1 0.50 18.44 -54.28
N PRO A 2 0.89 18.73 -53.06
CA PRO A 2 0.99 17.72 -52.01
C PRO A 2 -0.43 17.29 -51.60
N SER A 3 -0.66 15.97 -51.62
CA SER A 3 -1.93 15.35 -51.21
C SER A 3 -2.23 15.73 -49.74
N PRO A 4 -3.48 16.11 -49.41
CA PRO A 4 -3.82 16.45 -48.06
C PRO A 4 -3.57 15.22 -47.15
N ALA A 5 -2.74 15.39 -46.13
CA ALA A 5 -2.51 14.38 -45.13
C ALA A 5 -3.88 13.94 -44.56
N ARG A 6 -4.27 12.69 -44.80
CA ARG A 6 -5.44 12.08 -44.20
C ARG A 6 -5.31 12.24 -42.69
N GLN A 7 -6.23 13.00 -42.09
CA GLN A 7 -6.39 13.03 -40.65
C GLN A 7 -6.52 11.58 -40.18
N PRO A 8 -5.80 11.19 -39.13
CA PRO A 8 -5.92 9.84 -38.58
C PRO A 8 -7.38 9.62 -38.18
N THR A 9 -8.05 8.69 -38.84
CA THR A 9 -9.39 8.23 -38.49
C THR A 9 -9.38 7.90 -37.02
N ALA A 10 -10.26 8.50 -36.21
CA ALA A 10 -10.34 8.23 -34.79
C ALA A 10 -10.54 6.73 -34.61
N VAL A 11 -9.65 6.10 -33.84
CA VAL A 11 -9.75 4.66 -33.50
C VAL A 11 -11.04 4.46 -32.71
N GLU A 12 -11.90 3.55 -33.16
CA GLU A 12 -13.11 3.17 -32.44
C GLU A 12 -12.72 2.27 -31.27
N VAL A 13 -13.06 2.68 -30.06
CA VAL A 13 -12.74 1.91 -28.85
C VAL A 13 -14.04 1.39 -28.25
N ILE A 14 -14.17 0.06 -28.22
CA ILE A 14 -15.31 -0.64 -27.64
C ILE A 14 -14.90 -1.16 -26.27
N GLU A 15 -15.28 -0.41 -25.22
CA GLU A 15 -14.97 -0.75 -23.82
C GLU A 15 -16.17 -0.38 -22.96
N PRO A 16 -16.58 -1.27 -22.00
CA PRO A 16 -17.64 -0.93 -21.06
C PRO A 16 -17.21 0.26 -20.21
N PRO A 17 -18.14 1.13 -19.76
CA PRO A 17 -17.84 2.29 -18.96
C PRO A 17 -17.08 1.88 -17.69
N MET A 18 -15.85 2.36 -17.56
CA MET A 18 -15.04 2.06 -16.38
C MET A 18 -15.56 2.85 -15.19
N GLY A 19 -15.81 2.15 -14.08
CA GLY A 19 -16.12 2.80 -12.82
C GLY A 19 -14.95 3.71 -12.38
N GLU A 20 -15.25 4.96 -12.04
CA GLU A 20 -14.24 5.91 -11.53
C GLU A 20 -13.51 5.40 -10.29
N ARG A 21 -14.14 4.51 -9.53
CA ARG A 21 -13.62 3.93 -8.28
C ARG A 21 -13.67 2.42 -8.30
N VAL A 22 -12.57 1.82 -7.89
CA VAL A 22 -12.41 0.37 -7.83
C VAL A 22 -12.08 -0.03 -6.39
N ARG A 23 -12.80 -1.01 -5.86
CA ARG A 23 -12.45 -1.68 -4.61
C ARG A 23 -11.37 -2.72 -4.92
N ARG A 24 -10.19 -2.52 -4.35
CA ARG A 24 -9.06 -3.43 -4.58
C ARG A 24 -9.10 -4.55 -3.55
N ALA A 25 -9.17 -5.79 -4.00
CA ALA A 25 -9.07 -6.92 -3.08
C ALA A 25 -7.69 -7.00 -2.40
N SER A 26 -6.65 -6.38 -2.99
CA SER A 26 -5.34 -6.22 -2.32
C SER A 26 -5.44 -5.48 -0.98
N ASP A 27 -6.36 -4.51 -0.85
CA ASP A 27 -6.55 -3.79 0.41
C ASP A 27 -7.15 -4.72 1.48
N VAL A 28 -8.01 -5.68 1.10
CA VAL A 28 -8.53 -6.71 2.02
C VAL A 28 -7.44 -7.68 2.47
N TYR A 29 -6.59 -8.15 1.54
CA TYR A 29 -5.47 -9.03 1.90
C TYR A 29 -4.48 -8.34 2.85
N LEU A 30 -4.17 -7.07 2.61
CA LEU A 30 -3.30 -6.29 3.49
C LEU A 30 -3.96 -6.05 4.85
N LEU A 31 -5.26 -5.70 4.87
CA LEU A 31 -6.01 -5.56 6.11
C LEU A 31 -5.97 -6.83 6.95
N LEU A 32 -6.29 -7.99 6.33
CA LEU A 32 -6.23 -9.28 7.01
C LEU A 32 -4.82 -9.63 7.46
N GLY A 33 -3.81 -9.37 6.62
CA GLY A 33 -2.41 -9.59 6.96
C GLY A 33 -1.96 -8.77 8.17
N TYR A 34 -2.30 -7.48 8.23
CA TYR A 34 -2.01 -6.64 9.39
C TYR A 34 -2.80 -7.04 10.63
N ALA A 35 -4.06 -7.46 10.48
CA ALA A 35 -4.86 -7.96 11.60
C ALA A 35 -4.29 -9.25 12.19
N VAL A 36 -3.91 -10.20 11.33
CA VAL A 36 -3.24 -11.44 11.77
C VAL A 36 -1.90 -11.13 12.43
N LEU A 37 -1.11 -10.23 11.86
CA LEU A 37 0.19 -9.83 12.43
C LEU A 37 0.00 -9.17 13.80
N ALA A 38 -1.02 -8.33 13.97
CA ALA A 38 -1.35 -7.73 15.26
C ALA A 38 -1.75 -8.79 16.29
N ALA A 39 -2.62 -9.74 15.92
CA ALA A 39 -3.03 -10.83 16.77
C ALA A 39 -1.82 -11.71 17.20
N VAL A 40 -0.96 -12.07 16.25
CA VAL A 40 0.26 -12.84 16.51
C VAL A 40 1.21 -12.07 17.43
N ALA A 41 1.41 -10.76 17.17
CA ALA A 41 2.30 -9.94 18.01
C ALA A 41 1.80 -9.86 19.47
N ILE A 42 0.49 -9.69 19.66
CA ILE A 42 -0.11 -9.66 21.01
C ILE A 42 0.01 -11.02 21.70
N THR A 43 -0.32 -12.12 21.01
CA THR A 43 -0.24 -13.47 21.59
C THR A 43 1.20 -13.88 21.91
N LEU A 44 2.16 -13.55 21.04
CA LEU A 44 3.58 -13.83 21.31
C LEU A 44 4.09 -13.02 22.51
N ALA A 45 3.66 -11.77 22.64
CA ALA A 45 4.06 -10.94 23.77
C ALA A 45 3.48 -11.44 25.10
N ASP A 46 2.28 -12.02 25.09
CA ASP A 46 1.68 -12.64 26.27
C ASP A 46 2.38 -13.94 26.65
N LEU A 47 2.73 -14.77 25.66
CA LEU A 47 3.43 -16.05 25.87
C LEU A 47 4.91 -15.88 26.23
N ALA A 48 5.56 -14.83 25.76
CA ALA A 48 7.00 -14.61 25.86
C ALA A 48 7.35 -13.39 26.73
N VAL A 49 6.62 -13.17 27.80
CA VAL A 49 6.78 -12.00 28.70
C VAL A 49 8.23 -11.77 29.13
N GLY A 50 8.96 -12.82 29.52
CA GLY A 50 10.36 -12.69 29.95
C GLY A 50 11.35 -12.37 28.82
N THR A 51 11.15 -12.92 27.62
CA THR A 51 12.03 -12.68 26.47
C THR A 51 11.80 -11.30 25.86
N ALA A 52 10.56 -10.81 25.85
CA ALA A 52 10.23 -9.47 25.38
C ALA A 52 10.88 -8.40 26.29
N ASP A 53 10.88 -8.62 27.63
CA ASP A 53 11.54 -7.72 28.57
C ASP A 53 13.06 -7.71 28.42
N ALA A 54 13.67 -8.87 28.21
CA ALA A 54 15.10 -8.97 27.96
C ALA A 54 15.51 -8.25 26.68
N LEU A 55 14.76 -8.47 25.58
CA LEU A 55 15.02 -7.80 24.30
C LEU A 55 14.86 -6.27 24.41
N GLU A 56 13.83 -5.80 25.12
CA GLU A 56 13.61 -4.37 25.35
C GLU A 56 14.71 -3.75 26.23
N ALA A 57 15.21 -4.50 27.22
CA ALA A 57 16.35 -4.10 28.03
C ALA A 57 17.64 -4.01 27.19
N ASP A 58 17.93 -5.01 26.37
CA ASP A 58 19.11 -5.04 25.49
C ASP A 58 19.06 -3.91 24.46
N LEU A 59 17.90 -3.65 23.86
CA LEU A 59 17.71 -2.54 22.93
C LEU A 59 17.90 -1.17 23.61
N THR A 60 17.45 -1.02 24.87
CA THR A 60 17.67 0.24 25.60
C THR A 60 19.14 0.44 25.98
N VAL A 61 19.87 -0.62 26.29
CA VAL A 61 21.33 -0.56 26.51
C VAL A 61 22.06 -0.21 25.22
N ALA A 62 21.72 -0.86 24.11
CA ALA A 62 22.32 -0.59 22.80
C ALA A 62 22.06 0.84 22.32
N THR A 63 20.85 1.37 22.57
CA THR A 63 20.48 2.74 22.19
C THR A 63 21.00 3.80 23.15
N GLY A 64 21.29 3.45 24.39
CA GLY A 64 21.94 4.35 25.38
C GLY A 64 23.33 4.82 24.97
N GLY A 65 23.99 4.08 24.07
CA GLY A 65 25.28 4.48 23.45
C GLY A 65 25.17 5.43 22.26
N LEU A 66 23.97 5.79 21.81
CA LEU A 66 23.81 6.70 20.68
C LEU A 66 24.25 8.13 21.02
N PRO A 67 24.99 8.82 20.12
CA PRO A 67 25.38 10.20 20.32
C PRO A 67 24.15 11.10 20.52
N ARG A 68 24.20 12.02 21.46
CA ARG A 68 23.11 12.98 21.76
C ARG A 68 22.62 13.73 20.53
N LEU A 69 23.50 14.02 19.57
CA LEU A 69 23.16 14.66 18.30
C LEU A 69 22.19 13.82 17.47
N VAL A 70 22.37 12.50 17.44
CA VAL A 70 21.48 11.59 16.70
C VAL A 70 20.08 11.58 17.34
N LEU A 71 20.02 11.52 18.66
CA LEU A 71 18.77 11.57 19.41
C LEU A 71 18.01 12.89 19.20
N GLN A 72 18.75 14.01 19.24
CA GLN A 72 18.19 15.34 18.96
C GLN A 72 17.66 15.42 17.52
N LEU A 73 18.39 14.88 16.54
CA LEU A 73 17.97 14.87 15.14
C LEU A 73 16.65 14.11 14.98
N PHE A 74 16.55 12.89 15.55
CA PHE A 74 15.29 12.12 15.52
C PHE A 74 14.14 12.88 16.18
N SER A 75 14.39 13.51 17.33
CA SER A 75 13.37 14.30 18.03
C SER A 75 12.92 15.52 17.21
N TRP A 76 13.84 16.21 16.55
CA TRP A 76 13.51 17.31 15.64
C TRP A 76 12.72 16.82 14.42
N VAL A 77 13.15 15.75 13.77
CA VAL A 77 12.45 15.17 12.62
C VAL A 77 11.05 14.70 13.03
N ALA A 78 10.92 14.07 14.19
CA ALA A 78 9.63 13.67 14.73
C ALA A 78 8.72 14.87 14.99
N GLY A 79 9.20 15.86 15.74
CA GLY A 79 8.43 17.05 16.15
C GLY A 79 7.96 17.88 14.95
N VAL A 80 8.88 18.22 14.06
CA VAL A 80 8.58 19.00 12.86
C VAL A 80 7.82 18.15 11.84
N GLY A 81 8.18 16.89 11.69
CA GLY A 81 7.58 15.96 10.75
C GLY A 81 6.09 15.68 11.01
N VAL A 82 5.68 15.67 12.29
CA VAL A 82 4.27 15.53 12.70
C VAL A 82 3.37 16.60 12.08
N LEU A 83 3.88 17.82 11.92
CA LEU A 83 3.14 18.92 11.29
C LEU A 83 3.34 18.94 9.77
N ILE A 84 4.56 18.74 9.29
CA ILE A 84 4.87 18.81 7.85
C ILE A 84 4.20 17.68 7.07
N LEU A 85 4.17 16.46 7.60
CA LEU A 85 3.64 15.31 6.86
C LEU A 85 2.15 15.46 6.53
N PRO A 86 1.22 15.72 7.49
CA PRO A 86 -0.18 15.89 7.14
C PRO A 86 -0.43 17.13 6.29
N VAL A 87 0.25 18.25 6.58
CA VAL A 87 0.14 19.46 5.76
C VAL A 87 0.62 19.21 4.34
N GLY A 88 1.77 18.55 4.17
CA GLY A 88 2.31 18.18 2.86
C GLY A 88 1.36 17.26 2.07
N VAL A 89 0.75 16.28 2.75
CA VAL A 89 -0.27 15.43 2.13
C VAL A 89 -1.49 16.24 1.72
N CYS A 90 -1.98 17.15 2.58
CA CYS A 90 -3.11 18.02 2.26
C CYS A 90 -2.84 18.90 1.05
N ILE A 91 -1.70 19.59 1.03
CA ILE A 91 -1.30 20.48 -0.07
C ILE A 91 -1.20 19.69 -1.38
N ASP A 92 -0.51 18.54 -1.37
CA ASP A 92 -0.35 17.73 -2.57
C ASP A 92 -1.68 17.19 -3.12
N LEU A 93 -2.61 16.78 -2.25
CA LEU A 93 -3.93 16.32 -2.67
C LEU A 93 -4.79 17.46 -3.22
N LEU A 94 -4.73 18.65 -2.63
CA LEU A 94 -5.42 19.86 -3.10
C LEU A 94 -4.86 20.34 -4.45
N MET A 95 -3.55 20.42 -4.61
CA MET A 95 -2.92 20.81 -5.88
C MET A 95 -3.32 19.87 -7.02
N ARG A 96 -3.54 18.59 -6.73
CA ARG A 96 -4.00 17.60 -7.70
C ARG A 96 -5.52 17.56 -7.90
N ARG A 97 -6.24 18.50 -7.28
CA ARG A 97 -7.71 18.55 -7.32
C ARG A 97 -8.38 17.25 -6.85
N ARG A 98 -7.74 16.52 -5.92
CA ARG A 98 -8.26 15.27 -5.37
C ARG A 98 -8.92 15.47 -4.00
N ALA A 99 -9.81 16.45 -3.89
CA ALA A 99 -10.46 16.84 -2.63
C ALA A 99 -11.17 15.65 -1.94
N TRP A 100 -11.83 14.78 -2.69
CA TRP A 100 -12.47 13.58 -2.14
C TRP A 100 -11.47 12.63 -1.47
N GLN A 101 -10.29 12.46 -2.05
CA GLN A 101 -9.25 11.62 -1.46
C GLN A 101 -8.72 12.24 -0.16
N LEU A 102 -8.62 13.57 -0.09
CA LEU A 102 -8.26 14.29 1.12
C LEU A 102 -9.30 14.07 2.22
N ILE A 103 -10.59 14.21 1.91
CA ILE A 103 -11.67 13.97 2.87
C ILE A 103 -11.59 12.55 3.43
N HIS A 104 -11.43 11.54 2.57
CA HIS A 104 -11.29 10.16 3.04
C HIS A 104 -10.05 9.93 3.90
N ALA A 105 -8.92 10.58 3.56
CA ALA A 105 -7.69 10.48 4.35
C ALA A 105 -7.87 11.12 5.75
N LEU A 106 -8.56 12.26 5.84
CA LEU A 106 -8.87 12.91 7.11
C LEU A 106 -9.87 12.09 7.94
N ILE A 107 -10.91 11.54 7.31
CA ILE A 107 -11.85 10.62 7.98
C ILE A 107 -11.10 9.41 8.53
N ALA A 108 -10.21 8.79 7.73
CA ALA A 108 -9.42 7.65 8.17
C ALA A 108 -8.54 7.99 9.38
N ALA A 109 -7.86 9.14 9.35
CA ALA A 109 -7.04 9.60 10.46
C ALA A 109 -7.88 9.86 11.71
N GLY A 110 -9.05 10.50 11.58
CA GLY A 110 -9.98 10.75 12.67
C GLY A 110 -10.55 9.46 13.28
N VAL A 111 -11.02 8.53 12.44
CA VAL A 111 -11.50 7.21 12.87
C VAL A 111 -10.40 6.42 13.56
N ALA A 112 -9.19 6.44 13.01
CA ALA A 112 -8.04 5.75 13.56
C ALA A 112 -7.65 6.32 14.94
N ALA A 113 -7.61 7.65 15.07
CA ALA A 113 -7.38 8.33 16.34
C ALA A 113 -8.48 8.01 17.37
N GLY A 114 -9.74 8.11 16.97
CA GLY A 114 -10.89 7.80 17.83
C GLY A 114 -10.87 6.35 18.32
N LEU A 115 -10.57 5.40 17.43
CA LEU A 115 -10.44 3.99 17.79
C LEU A 115 -9.26 3.74 18.74
N ALA A 116 -8.12 4.40 18.52
CA ALA A 116 -6.97 4.30 19.41
C ALA A 116 -7.28 4.87 20.81
N VAL A 117 -7.99 6.00 20.88
CA VAL A 117 -8.46 6.58 22.16
C VAL A 117 -9.45 5.63 22.85
N LEU A 118 -10.42 5.09 22.10
CA LEU A 118 -11.41 4.14 22.63
C LEU A 118 -10.73 2.88 23.20
N ILE A 119 -9.81 2.28 22.46
CA ILE A 119 -9.05 1.11 22.94
C ILE A 119 -8.25 1.49 24.18
N LYS A 120 -7.59 2.65 24.18
CA LYS A 120 -6.82 3.14 25.34
C LYS A 120 -7.71 3.29 26.57
N THR A 121 -8.92 3.88 26.46
CA THR A 121 -9.83 4.02 27.60
C THR A 121 -10.34 2.68 28.10
N LEU A 122 -10.72 1.76 27.18
CA LEU A 122 -11.15 0.41 27.56
C LEU A 122 -10.07 -0.39 28.29
N ILE A 123 -8.79 -0.19 27.91
CA ILE A 123 -7.65 -0.81 28.60
C ILE A 123 -7.48 -0.22 30.01
N LEU A 124 -7.53 1.11 30.12
CA LEU A 124 -7.33 1.80 31.40
C LEU A 124 -8.46 1.51 32.39
N ASP A 125 -9.70 1.31 31.91
CA ASP A 125 -10.88 0.99 32.69
C ASP A 125 -10.98 -0.50 33.09
N ASN A 126 -9.90 -1.27 32.93
CA ASN A 126 -9.78 -2.68 33.35
C ASN A 126 -10.75 -3.66 32.62
N GLN A 127 -11.38 -3.24 31.53
CA GLN A 127 -12.32 -4.09 30.79
C GLN A 127 -11.61 -5.16 29.92
N LEU A 128 -10.32 -4.98 29.60
CA LEU A 128 -9.55 -5.83 28.68
C LEU A 128 -8.21 -6.31 29.28
N THR A 129 -8.12 -6.40 30.60
CA THR A 129 -6.86 -6.56 31.34
C THR A 129 -6.05 -7.81 31.04
N GLN A 130 -6.67 -8.91 30.66
CA GLN A 130 -5.93 -10.16 30.47
C GLN A 130 -5.16 -10.19 29.12
N ILE A 131 -5.73 -9.64 28.07
CA ILE A 131 -5.12 -9.66 26.72
C ILE A 131 -4.11 -8.53 26.54
N LEU A 132 -4.25 -7.45 27.29
CA LEU A 132 -3.51 -6.20 27.07
C LEU A 132 -2.50 -5.87 28.18
N ALA A 133 -2.33 -6.75 29.18
CA ALA A 133 -1.29 -6.62 30.20
C ALA A 133 0.11 -6.42 29.61
N ALA A 134 0.38 -7.06 28.46
CA ALA A 134 1.63 -6.89 27.72
C ALA A 134 1.81 -5.48 27.12
N LEU A 135 0.70 -4.78 26.83
CA LEU A 135 0.73 -3.40 26.29
C LEU A 135 0.81 -2.35 27.41
N THR A 136 0.42 -2.70 28.64
CA THR A 136 0.28 -1.76 29.78
C THR A 136 1.42 -1.82 30.78
N ARG A 137 2.58 -2.37 30.42
CA ARG A 137 3.74 -2.39 31.30
C ARG A 137 4.13 -0.98 31.74
N PRO A 138 4.50 -0.78 33.03
CA PRO A 138 4.85 0.54 33.52
C PRO A 138 6.05 1.09 32.75
N ALA A 139 5.88 2.25 32.10
CA ALA A 139 6.97 2.97 31.49
C ALA A 139 7.98 3.36 32.57
N ARG A 140 9.26 3.09 32.32
CA ARG A 140 10.36 3.28 33.30
C ARG A 140 10.52 4.70 33.80
N THR A 141 10.05 5.71 33.05
CA THR A 141 10.33 7.11 33.35
C THR A 141 9.16 7.93 33.90
N THR A 142 7.91 7.54 33.61
CA THR A 142 6.76 8.40 33.95
C THR A 142 5.68 7.73 34.81
N GLY A 143 5.78 6.43 35.08
CA GLY A 143 4.72 5.69 35.78
C GLY A 143 3.36 5.64 35.04
N ARG A 144 3.26 6.30 33.90
CA ARG A 144 2.05 6.32 33.04
C ARG A 144 2.26 5.36 31.88
N THR A 145 1.43 4.35 31.80
CA THR A 145 1.37 3.44 30.66
C THR A 145 0.60 4.06 29.50
N ASN A 146 1.23 4.19 28.36
CA ASN A 146 0.55 4.54 27.12
C ASN A 146 0.43 3.28 26.24
N PRO A 147 -0.75 2.61 26.25
CA PRO A 147 -0.91 1.36 25.51
C PRO A 147 -0.89 1.53 23.99
N LEU A 148 -1.22 2.71 23.48
CA LEU A 148 -1.21 3.04 22.05
C LEU A 148 -0.82 4.51 21.83
N ASP A 149 -0.05 4.77 20.77
CA ASP A 149 0.25 6.12 20.31
C ASP A 149 -0.78 6.56 19.25
N VAL A 150 -1.70 7.41 19.68
CA VAL A 150 -2.79 7.93 18.84
C VAL A 150 -2.26 8.63 17.60
N LEU A 151 -1.12 9.30 17.72
CA LEU A 151 -0.53 10.09 16.65
C LEU A 151 0.04 9.20 15.55
N ILE A 152 0.77 8.15 15.92
CA ILE A 152 1.26 7.14 14.97
C ILE A 152 0.09 6.47 14.26
N VAL A 153 -0.96 6.06 15.00
CA VAL A 153 -2.16 5.45 14.43
C VAL A 153 -2.79 6.36 13.36
N ALA A 154 -3.00 7.63 13.71
CA ALA A 154 -3.61 8.59 12.79
C ALA A 154 -2.75 8.88 11.55
N LEU A 155 -1.43 9.09 11.73
CA LEU A 155 -0.51 9.36 10.64
C LEU A 155 -0.38 8.18 9.67
N VAL A 156 -0.31 6.96 10.19
CA VAL A 156 -0.25 5.75 9.35
C VAL A 156 -1.52 5.61 8.54
N ALA A 157 -2.70 5.78 9.16
CA ALA A 157 -3.97 5.72 8.45
C ALA A 157 -4.07 6.79 7.35
N LEU A 158 -3.66 8.03 7.65
CA LEU A 158 -3.62 9.13 6.69
C LEU A 158 -2.74 8.79 5.48
N VAL A 159 -1.52 8.32 5.72
CA VAL A 159 -0.53 7.97 4.70
C VAL A 159 -1.00 6.82 3.81
N VAL A 160 -1.61 5.79 4.40
CA VAL A 160 -2.16 4.65 3.67
C VAL A 160 -3.28 5.09 2.73
N VAL A 161 -4.22 5.93 3.20
CA VAL A 161 -5.34 6.41 2.37
C VAL A 161 -4.89 7.42 1.32
N ALA A 162 -3.94 8.29 1.65
CA ALA A 162 -3.36 9.25 0.72
C ALA A 162 -2.65 8.60 -0.47
N ASN A 163 -2.28 7.32 -0.36
CA ASN A 163 -1.63 6.53 -1.43
C ASN A 163 -0.42 7.24 -2.05
N ILE A 164 0.56 7.52 -1.22
CA ILE A 164 1.74 8.31 -1.56
C ILE A 164 2.75 7.60 -2.49
N SER A 165 2.51 6.34 -2.86
CA SER A 165 3.45 5.47 -3.60
C SER A 165 3.95 6.03 -4.95
N GLY A 166 3.23 6.98 -5.54
CA GLY A 166 3.66 7.67 -6.77
C GLY A 166 4.44 8.97 -6.55
N ARG A 167 4.76 9.33 -5.29
CA ARG A 167 5.29 10.65 -4.91
C ARG A 167 6.62 10.49 -4.20
N ARG A 168 7.72 10.65 -4.92
CA ARG A 168 9.07 10.36 -4.41
C ARG A 168 9.35 11.02 -3.06
N TRP A 169 9.05 12.30 -2.91
CA TRP A 169 9.33 13.05 -1.68
C TRP A 169 8.44 12.64 -0.49
N LEU A 170 7.14 12.40 -0.69
CA LEU A 170 6.26 11.89 0.36
C LEU A 170 6.55 10.43 0.70
N ALA A 171 6.94 9.62 -0.29
CA ALA A 171 7.31 8.23 -0.08
C ALA A 171 8.58 8.06 0.76
N THR A 172 9.47 9.06 0.77
CA THR A 172 10.66 9.09 1.64
C THR A 172 10.36 9.79 2.97
N LEU A 173 9.59 10.87 2.95
CA LEU A 173 9.28 11.66 4.14
C LEU A 173 8.40 10.87 5.14
N ALA A 174 7.38 10.17 4.65
CA ALA A 174 6.45 9.47 5.55
C ALA A 174 7.12 8.38 6.40
N PRO A 175 7.90 7.43 5.85
CA PRO A 175 8.59 6.45 6.68
C PRO A 175 9.65 7.08 7.58
N LEU A 176 10.30 8.16 7.14
CA LEU A 176 11.26 8.88 7.96
C LEU A 176 10.58 9.50 9.20
N VAL A 177 9.45 10.18 9.02
CA VAL A 177 8.72 10.81 10.13
C VAL A 177 8.13 9.74 11.05
N ILE A 178 7.44 8.74 10.52
CA ILE A 178 6.84 7.66 11.32
C ILE A 178 7.94 6.87 12.04
N GLY A 179 9.03 6.54 11.36
CA GLY A 179 10.19 5.88 11.96
C GLY A 179 10.82 6.70 13.07
N SER A 180 10.98 8.03 12.88
CA SER A 180 11.51 8.93 13.90
C SER A 180 10.58 9.00 15.12
N LEU A 181 9.25 8.99 14.93
CA LEU A 181 8.29 8.94 16.03
C LEU A 181 8.40 7.64 16.82
N ILE A 182 8.52 6.51 16.12
CA ILE A 182 8.70 5.20 16.74
C ILE A 182 10.00 5.17 17.56
N VAL A 183 11.10 5.62 16.98
CA VAL A 183 12.41 5.65 17.65
C VAL A 183 12.38 6.58 18.85
N THR A 184 11.84 7.79 18.73
CA THR A 184 11.78 8.77 19.84
C THR A 184 10.84 8.28 20.95
N GLY A 185 9.67 7.70 20.60
CA GLY A 185 8.73 7.14 21.57
C GLY A 185 9.34 5.97 22.36
N PHE A 186 10.09 5.11 21.68
CA PHE A 186 10.81 4.00 22.30
C PHE A 186 11.94 4.48 23.21
N LEU A 187 12.79 5.37 22.72
CA LEU A 187 13.95 5.91 23.47
C LEU A 187 13.55 6.75 24.68
N ALA A 188 12.43 7.47 24.57
CA ALA A 188 11.88 8.19 25.72
C ALA A 188 11.31 7.25 26.81
N GLY A 189 11.22 5.95 26.56
CA GLY A 189 10.66 4.98 27.52
C GLY A 189 9.18 5.23 27.83
N ALA A 190 8.52 6.05 27.03
CA ALA A 190 7.13 6.45 27.24
C ALA A 190 6.13 5.37 26.76
N ILE A 191 6.56 4.54 25.80
CA ILE A 191 5.73 3.55 25.09
C ILE A 191 6.57 2.30 24.84
N THR A 192 6.00 1.11 25.04
CA THR A 192 6.68 -0.15 24.75
C THR A 192 6.81 -0.40 23.26
N GLY A 193 7.82 -1.16 22.83
CA GLY A 193 8.02 -1.51 21.42
C GLY A 193 6.80 -2.23 20.84
N LEU A 194 6.14 -3.09 21.62
CA LEU A 194 4.90 -3.76 21.24
C LEU A 194 3.76 -2.76 21.00
N ALA A 195 3.58 -1.78 21.89
CA ALA A 195 2.55 -0.76 21.77
C ALA A 195 2.77 0.11 20.52
N LEU A 196 4.03 0.43 20.19
CA LEU A 196 4.38 1.13 18.95
C LEU A 196 4.06 0.30 17.70
N LEU A 197 4.39 -0.99 17.72
CA LEU A 197 4.03 -1.93 16.65
C LEU A 197 2.51 -2.03 16.49
N CYS A 198 1.77 -2.22 17.57
CA CYS A 198 0.31 -2.28 17.55
C CYS A 198 -0.31 -0.97 17.06
N SER A 199 0.26 0.19 17.43
CA SER A 199 -0.16 1.50 16.93
C SER A 199 0.00 1.60 15.41
N PHE A 200 1.15 1.18 14.88
CA PHE A 200 1.39 1.14 13.45
C PHE A 200 0.40 0.20 12.73
N LEU A 201 0.23 -1.02 13.24
CA LEU A 201 -0.66 -2.02 12.65
C LEU A 201 -2.13 -1.57 12.67
N LEU A 202 -2.59 -0.97 13.77
CA LEU A 202 -3.94 -0.42 13.88
C LEU A 202 -4.19 0.69 12.85
N GLY A 203 -3.24 1.61 12.69
CA GLY A 203 -3.31 2.65 11.68
C GLY A 203 -3.37 2.08 10.26
N ALA A 204 -2.58 1.05 9.96
CA ALA A 204 -2.59 0.36 8.67
C ALA A 204 -3.92 -0.36 8.43
N ILE A 205 -4.47 -1.07 9.43
CA ILE A 205 -5.77 -1.74 9.36
C ILE A 205 -6.87 -0.75 9.02
N VAL A 206 -6.98 0.35 9.78
CA VAL A 206 -8.00 1.39 9.55
C VAL A 206 -7.82 2.05 8.19
N GLY A 207 -6.58 2.34 7.79
CA GLY A 207 -6.27 2.92 6.49
C GLY A 207 -6.72 2.02 5.33
N HIS A 208 -6.39 0.73 5.36
CA HIS A 208 -6.81 -0.22 4.33
C HIS A 208 -8.32 -0.51 4.37
N ALA A 209 -8.94 -0.56 5.56
CA ALA A 209 -10.38 -0.68 5.69
C ALA A 209 -11.10 0.52 5.03
N THR A 210 -10.62 1.73 5.26
CA THR A 210 -11.16 2.95 4.66
C THR A 210 -10.99 2.94 3.13
N ARG A 211 -9.83 2.55 2.63
CA ARG A 211 -9.60 2.41 1.19
C ARG A 211 -10.54 1.39 0.54
N PHE A 212 -10.77 0.28 1.20
CA PHE A 212 -11.70 -0.74 0.70
C PHE A 212 -13.15 -0.24 0.75
N ALA A 213 -13.56 0.42 1.83
CA ALA A 213 -14.92 0.92 2.00
C ALA A 213 -15.29 1.98 0.94
N PHE A 214 -14.43 2.97 0.76
CA PHE A 214 -14.69 4.09 -0.17
C PHE A 214 -14.19 3.85 -1.59
N GLY A 215 -13.41 2.80 -1.83
CA GLY A 215 -12.74 2.54 -3.09
C GLY A 215 -11.59 3.52 -3.36
N THR A 216 -10.72 3.14 -4.26
CA THR A 216 -9.62 3.99 -4.75
C THR A 216 -9.88 4.41 -6.18
N ALA A 217 -9.40 5.60 -6.57
CA ALA A 217 -9.46 6.01 -7.97
C ALA A 217 -8.78 4.95 -8.85
N SER A 218 -9.45 4.58 -9.94
CA SER A 218 -8.89 3.64 -10.91
C SER A 218 -7.59 4.23 -11.49
N THR A 219 -6.53 3.43 -11.51
CA THR A 219 -5.27 3.77 -12.20
C THR A 219 -5.18 3.10 -13.56
N ARG A 220 -6.27 2.48 -13.99
CA ARG A 220 -6.37 1.80 -15.28
C ARG A 220 -6.31 2.82 -16.42
N ALA A 221 -5.46 2.57 -17.39
CA ALA A 221 -5.45 3.37 -18.62
C ALA A 221 -6.75 3.10 -19.39
N PRO A 222 -7.47 4.14 -19.84
CA PRO A 222 -8.64 3.95 -20.71
C PRO A 222 -8.19 3.42 -22.07
N GLY A 223 -9.05 2.65 -22.74
CA GLY A 223 -8.76 2.07 -24.04
C GLY A 223 -8.36 3.13 -25.08
N THR A 224 -8.92 4.35 -24.98
CA THR A 224 -8.54 5.47 -25.84
C THR A 224 -7.09 5.94 -25.67
N ALA A 225 -6.55 5.85 -24.43
CA ALA A 225 -5.14 6.16 -24.19
C ALA A 225 -4.24 5.04 -24.74
N ILE A 226 -4.66 3.78 -24.57
CA ILE A 226 -3.96 2.62 -25.11
C ILE A 226 -3.91 2.68 -26.63
N ALA A 227 -5.03 2.95 -27.29
CA ALA A 227 -5.10 3.10 -28.75
C ALA A 227 -4.18 4.21 -29.24
N ARG A 228 -4.14 5.34 -28.56
CA ARG A 228 -3.25 6.46 -28.90
C ARG A 228 -1.77 6.07 -28.85
N GLU A 229 -1.35 5.39 -27.79
CA GLU A 229 0.03 4.94 -27.63
C GLU A 229 0.42 3.89 -28.69
N LEU A 230 -0.48 2.97 -29.03
CA LEU A 230 -0.23 1.97 -30.06
C LEU A 230 -0.10 2.61 -31.44
N VAL A 231 -0.95 3.59 -31.78
CA VAL A 231 -0.85 4.35 -33.03
C VAL A 231 0.47 5.15 -33.05
N ALA A 232 0.85 5.78 -31.93
CA ALA A 232 2.11 6.50 -31.80
C ALA A 232 3.33 5.56 -31.95
N ALA A 233 3.20 4.31 -31.50
CA ALA A 233 4.21 3.27 -31.68
C ALA A 233 4.26 2.67 -33.10
N GLY A 234 3.43 3.15 -34.02
CA GLY A 234 3.44 2.73 -35.44
C GLY A 234 2.50 1.57 -35.76
N THR A 235 1.59 1.21 -34.85
CA THR A 235 0.58 0.17 -35.11
C THR A 235 -0.73 0.86 -35.53
N PRO A 236 -1.11 0.85 -36.83
CA PRO A 236 -2.33 1.49 -37.28
C PRO A 236 -3.55 0.68 -36.87
N LEU A 237 -4.29 1.16 -35.89
CA LEU A 237 -5.52 0.54 -35.39
C LEU A 237 -6.75 1.15 -36.05
N ARG A 238 -7.74 0.32 -36.39
CA ARG A 238 -9.08 0.73 -36.79
C ARG A 238 -10.05 0.66 -35.62
N THR A 239 -10.06 -0.49 -34.96
CA THR A 239 -10.89 -0.75 -33.77
C THR A 239 -10.03 -1.31 -32.65
N LEU A 240 -10.44 -1.10 -31.42
CA LEU A 240 -9.83 -1.70 -30.22
C LEU A 240 -10.95 -2.15 -29.28
N GLU A 241 -11.14 -3.44 -29.15
CA GLU A 241 -12.21 -4.05 -28.37
C GLU A 241 -11.64 -4.78 -27.14
N LEU A 242 -12.25 -4.54 -25.96
CA LEU A 242 -11.91 -5.29 -24.76
C LEU A 242 -12.55 -6.69 -24.83
N VAL A 243 -11.71 -7.72 -24.85
CA VAL A 243 -12.16 -9.11 -24.81
C VAL A 243 -12.34 -9.52 -23.36
N ASP A 244 -13.54 -10.04 -23.02
CA ASP A 244 -13.82 -10.56 -21.69
C ASP A 244 -12.90 -11.75 -21.38
N GLY A 245 -12.09 -11.61 -20.36
CA GLY A 245 -11.19 -12.64 -19.88
C GLY A 245 -9.89 -12.04 -19.37
N TYR A 246 -9.70 -12.09 -18.04
CA TYR A 246 -8.43 -11.68 -17.43
C TYR A 246 -7.48 -12.88 -17.41
N GLU A 247 -6.67 -13.04 -18.44
CA GLU A 247 -5.57 -13.98 -18.36
C GLU A 247 -4.47 -13.38 -17.49
N ASP A 248 -4.13 -14.08 -16.43
CA ASP A 248 -2.96 -13.78 -15.57
C ASP A 248 -2.85 -12.34 -15.03
N GLY A 249 -3.98 -11.63 -14.88
CA GLY A 249 -4.00 -10.26 -14.38
C GLY A 249 -3.70 -9.21 -15.45
N ALA A 250 -3.72 -9.58 -16.72
CA ALA A 250 -3.70 -8.67 -17.86
C ALA A 250 -5.09 -8.51 -18.45
N ARG A 251 -5.40 -7.33 -18.99
CA ARG A 251 -6.58 -7.12 -19.85
C ARG A 251 -6.19 -7.46 -21.28
N LEU A 252 -7.02 -8.25 -21.95
CA LEU A 252 -6.84 -8.57 -23.37
C LEU A 252 -7.71 -7.64 -24.20
N TYR A 253 -7.10 -6.93 -25.11
CA TYR A 253 -7.80 -6.19 -26.17
C TYR A 253 -7.49 -6.83 -27.51
N ARG A 254 -8.50 -6.89 -28.36
CA ARG A 254 -8.34 -7.25 -29.76
C ARG A 254 -8.38 -5.97 -30.59
N GLY A 255 -7.32 -5.73 -31.33
CA GLY A 255 -7.21 -4.60 -32.23
C GLY A 255 -7.27 -5.05 -33.68
N GLU A 256 -8.12 -4.43 -34.48
CA GLU A 256 -8.10 -4.63 -35.95
C GLU A 256 -7.09 -3.67 -36.60
N THR A 257 -6.19 -4.24 -37.36
CA THR A 257 -5.21 -3.48 -38.15
C THR A 257 -5.42 -3.77 -39.63
N PRO A 258 -4.90 -2.92 -40.55
CA PRO A 258 -4.91 -3.21 -41.98
C PRO A 258 -4.19 -4.50 -42.39
N HIS A 259 -3.37 -5.05 -41.47
CA HIS A 259 -2.54 -6.25 -41.71
C HIS A 259 -3.06 -7.51 -40.97
N GLY A 260 -4.20 -7.40 -40.31
CA GLY A 260 -4.82 -8.49 -39.51
C GLY A 260 -5.08 -8.09 -38.06
N ASP A 261 -5.65 -9.01 -37.33
CA ASP A 261 -5.98 -8.80 -35.91
C ASP A 261 -4.74 -8.91 -35.03
N VAL A 262 -4.68 -8.07 -34.00
CA VAL A 262 -3.58 -8.02 -33.03
C VAL A 262 -4.14 -8.12 -31.64
N ASP A 263 -3.63 -9.05 -30.85
CA ASP A 263 -3.96 -9.18 -29.42
C ASP A 263 -3.04 -8.29 -28.57
N VAL A 264 -3.64 -7.35 -27.85
CA VAL A 264 -2.94 -6.38 -26.99
C VAL A 264 -3.16 -6.72 -25.52
N LEU A 265 -2.10 -7.15 -24.86
CA LEU A 265 -2.11 -7.47 -23.42
C LEU A 265 -1.71 -6.26 -22.60
N VAL A 266 -2.64 -5.73 -21.83
CA VAL A 266 -2.42 -4.56 -20.97
C VAL A 266 -2.31 -5.00 -19.51
N PHE A 267 -1.15 -4.79 -18.91
CA PHE A 267 -0.89 -5.11 -17.51
C PHE A 267 -1.15 -3.90 -16.63
N ASP A 268 -2.16 -3.99 -15.78
CA ASP A 268 -2.48 -2.97 -14.79
C ASP A 268 -1.94 -3.35 -13.40
N ARG A 269 -1.46 -2.36 -12.67
CA ARG A 269 -1.03 -2.58 -11.27
C ARG A 269 -2.17 -3.10 -10.38
N ASP A 270 -3.41 -2.72 -10.68
CA ASP A 270 -4.59 -3.06 -9.89
C ASP A 270 -4.96 -4.54 -10.01
N THR A 271 -4.89 -5.08 -11.22
CA THR A 271 -5.20 -6.49 -11.51
C THR A 271 -4.03 -7.41 -11.22
N PHE A 272 -2.79 -6.92 -11.44
CA PHE A 272 -1.59 -7.71 -11.18
C PHE A 272 -1.40 -8.07 -9.70
N GLY A 273 -1.72 -7.16 -8.79
CA GLY A 273 -1.67 -7.42 -7.33
C GLY A 273 -2.61 -8.54 -6.89
N LEU A 274 -3.82 -8.62 -7.48
CA LEU A 274 -4.79 -9.68 -7.23
C LEU A 274 -4.32 -11.04 -7.72
N ALA A 275 -3.82 -11.07 -8.96
CA ALA A 275 -3.28 -12.27 -9.57
C ALA A 275 -2.07 -12.81 -8.79
N SER A 276 -1.22 -11.93 -8.27
CA SER A 276 -0.05 -12.31 -7.45
C SER A 276 -0.46 -12.96 -6.13
N GLY A 277 -1.46 -12.41 -5.41
CA GLY A 277 -1.99 -13.02 -4.19
C GLY A 277 -2.61 -14.39 -4.43
N ARG A 278 -3.41 -14.53 -5.50
CA ARG A 278 -4.01 -15.81 -5.90
C ARG A 278 -2.95 -16.85 -6.30
N ARG A 279 -1.89 -16.43 -6.99
CA ARG A 279 -0.76 -17.30 -7.35
C ARG A 279 0.02 -17.76 -6.12
N LEU A 280 0.24 -16.88 -5.13
CA LEU A 280 0.88 -17.23 -3.86
C LEU A 280 0.04 -18.28 -3.09
N LEU A 281 -1.27 -18.07 -2.98
CA LEU A 281 -2.19 -19.02 -2.36
C LEU A 281 -2.23 -20.35 -3.10
N ASN A 282 -2.24 -20.33 -4.43
CA ASN A 282 -2.20 -21.54 -5.23
C ASN A 282 -0.87 -22.30 -5.07
N ARG A 283 0.26 -21.60 -4.89
CA ARG A 283 1.55 -22.23 -4.58
C ARG A 283 1.55 -22.93 -3.22
N LEU A 284 0.94 -22.32 -2.22
CA LEU A 284 0.82 -22.93 -0.90
C LEU A 284 -0.08 -24.16 -0.92
N ARG A 285 -1.11 -24.17 -1.79
CA ARG A 285 -2.04 -25.28 -1.96
C ARG A 285 -1.52 -26.41 -2.87
N LEU A 286 -0.82 -26.05 -3.95
CA LEU A 286 -0.37 -27.00 -4.97
C LEU A 286 1.13 -27.25 -4.81
N ARG A 287 1.50 -28.29 -4.11
CA ARG A 287 2.88 -28.80 -4.03
C ARG A 287 3.38 -29.47 -5.32
N GLY A 288 2.70 -29.29 -6.46
CA GLY A 288 3.00 -29.92 -7.73
C GLY A 288 3.90 -29.11 -8.65
N ALA A 289 4.80 -29.79 -9.33
CA ALA A 289 5.99 -29.31 -10.05
C ALA A 289 5.74 -28.55 -11.37
N THR A 290 4.55 -28.14 -11.71
CA THR A 290 4.22 -27.50 -13.00
C THR A 290 4.02 -25.98 -12.95
N ALA A 291 4.26 -25.36 -11.80
CA ALA A 291 4.08 -23.94 -11.68
C ALA A 291 5.25 -23.19 -12.36
N ARG A 292 4.99 -22.57 -13.53
CA ARG A 292 5.82 -21.50 -14.09
C ARG A 292 6.16 -20.53 -12.96
N ALA A 293 7.44 -20.17 -12.83
CA ALA A 293 7.88 -19.22 -11.81
C ALA A 293 7.04 -17.93 -11.91
N PRO A 294 6.21 -17.57 -10.91
CA PRO A 294 5.38 -16.39 -11.04
C PRO A 294 6.27 -15.18 -11.02
N ALA A 295 6.10 -14.32 -12.00
CA ALA A 295 6.67 -12.99 -11.93
C ALA A 295 6.06 -12.27 -10.71
N LEU A 296 6.89 -12.01 -9.69
CA LEU A 296 6.45 -11.30 -8.47
C LEU A 296 6.29 -9.80 -8.70
N THR A 297 6.89 -9.27 -9.76
CA THR A 297 6.82 -7.86 -10.14
C THR A 297 6.22 -7.72 -11.53
N LEU A 298 5.51 -6.61 -11.77
CA LEU A 298 4.95 -6.27 -13.07
C LEU A 298 6.03 -6.23 -14.17
N ARG A 299 7.21 -5.71 -13.83
CA ARG A 299 8.35 -5.65 -14.74
C ARG A 299 8.81 -7.03 -15.17
N ALA A 300 9.00 -7.94 -14.22
CA ALA A 300 9.40 -9.31 -14.52
C ALA A 300 8.35 -10.07 -15.35
N ALA A 301 7.05 -9.77 -15.13
CA ALA A 301 5.98 -10.33 -15.95
C ALA A 301 6.04 -9.85 -17.41
N LEU A 302 6.29 -8.56 -17.62
CA LEU A 302 6.44 -7.97 -18.95
C LEU A 302 7.69 -8.51 -19.67
N GLU A 303 8.82 -8.56 -18.98
CA GLU A 303 10.07 -9.11 -19.51
C GLU A 303 9.90 -10.57 -19.92
N HIS A 304 9.25 -11.38 -19.09
CA HIS A 304 9.01 -12.81 -19.38
C HIS A 304 8.08 -13.00 -20.59
N ARG A 305 7.00 -12.22 -20.69
CA ARG A 305 6.08 -12.26 -21.85
C ARG A 305 6.74 -11.76 -23.12
N GLY A 306 7.56 -10.72 -23.03
CA GLY A 306 8.35 -10.21 -24.17
C GLY A 306 9.31 -11.27 -24.69
N LEU A 307 10.01 -11.99 -23.82
CA LEU A 307 10.89 -13.10 -24.22
C LEU A 307 10.10 -14.26 -24.85
N GLN A 308 8.91 -14.58 -24.32
CA GLN A 308 8.05 -15.62 -24.91
C GLN A 308 7.60 -15.22 -26.34
N ALA A 309 7.17 -13.98 -26.53
CA ALA A 309 6.76 -13.49 -27.85
C ALA A 309 7.92 -13.51 -28.88
N LEU A 310 9.11 -13.14 -28.42
CA LEU A 310 10.34 -13.26 -29.25
C LEU A 310 10.64 -14.72 -29.61
N ALA A 311 10.57 -15.62 -28.63
CA ALA A 311 10.84 -17.05 -28.87
C ALA A 311 9.85 -17.67 -29.85
N LEU A 312 8.54 -17.34 -29.76
CA LEU A 312 7.53 -17.79 -30.69
C LEU A 312 7.79 -17.26 -32.12
N ARG A 313 8.14 -15.98 -32.24
CA ARG A 313 8.52 -15.38 -33.52
C ARG A 313 9.75 -16.08 -34.14
N TRP A 314 10.72 -16.46 -33.33
CA TRP A 314 11.92 -17.21 -33.80
C TRP A 314 11.58 -18.65 -34.20
N ALA A 315 10.59 -19.25 -33.56
CA ALA A 315 10.09 -20.59 -33.88
C ALA A 315 9.18 -20.63 -35.12
N GLY A 316 8.86 -19.45 -35.73
CA GLY A 316 8.02 -19.38 -36.92
C GLY A 316 6.53 -19.58 -36.65
N VAL A 317 6.09 -19.35 -35.40
CA VAL A 317 4.68 -19.44 -34.97
C VAL A 317 4.11 -18.04 -34.86
#